data_6830b62736bdd069323d9c4fa61ffb09
#
_entry.id   6830b62736bdd069323d9c4fa61ffb09
#
_cell.length_a   1.000
_cell.length_b   1.000
_cell.length_c   1.000
_cell.angle_alpha   90.00
_cell.angle_beta   90.00
_cell.angle_gamma   90.00
#
_symmetry.space_group_name_H-M   'P 1'
#
loop_
_entity.id
_entity.type
_entity.pdbx_description
1 polymer ?
#
loop_
_entity_poly.entity_id
_entity_poly.type
_entity_poly.pdbx_seq_one_letter_code
_entity_poly.pdbx_strand_id
1 'polypeptide(L)'
;MKKKFKIIFPILVCVCFIVIAFIIIFSVCKNIKDKTVKVAFYGLSQDLCQAIPQEFVDDEKIIIQYDFLADGNLDLGTITKKYDMIFAWNGEVTQNLSKSAEKIPAKILENIPISLRDEYCVPILLDHFEMAFKTDLIEKTQINPQESFQSFTDFLQESKQYVFSPFFTYGSDERMLLALTGSFVEALGGLESYKNLIELMKTYENLDDFCDIGLNENGLCYADVLNMLKIWPKEEIIHPQWTIANRIDLEVFASDNQVACFYTNLSEHRKLKYEIVSKFSAAKMPVVNEDIPHCLIAPSVNCVLISDNSNSKKILKKLLTEDVQTRLSDKTMLAPVSYRAEAYDSLADDVRFLAASCEGGVEPDLFNAVFQRDNEKMTLIANQIRGYLR
;
A
#
# COMPACT_ATOMS: atom_id res chain seq x y z
N MET A 1 35.62 -27.74 66.47
CA MET A 1 34.45 -27.12 65.78
C MET A 1 34.63 -25.65 65.35
N LYS A 2 35.31 -24.79 66.15
CA LYS A 2 35.44 -23.34 65.82
C LYS A 2 36.23 -22.98 64.52
N LYS A 3 37.15 -23.84 64.05
CA LYS A 3 37.99 -23.57 62.86
C LYS A 3 37.21 -23.77 61.50
N LYS A 4 36.27 -24.72 61.44
CA LYS A 4 35.45 -24.97 60.25
C LYS A 4 34.43 -23.85 59.99
N PHE A 5 33.94 -23.24 61.04
CA PHE A 5 32.98 -22.14 60.97
C PHE A 5 33.59 -20.84 60.37
N LYS A 6 34.91 -20.61 60.62
CA LYS A 6 35.61 -19.41 60.08
C LYS A 6 35.78 -19.42 58.53
N ILE A 7 35.76 -20.61 57.91
CA ILE A 7 35.93 -20.75 56.46
C ILE A 7 34.56 -20.85 55.78
N ILE A 8 33.55 -21.48 56.39
CA ILE A 8 32.21 -21.66 55.81
C ILE A 8 31.42 -20.35 55.75
N PHE A 9 31.58 -19.49 56.77
CA PHE A 9 30.84 -18.21 56.82
C PHE A 9 31.16 -17.23 55.63
N PRO A 10 32.46 -16.96 55.31
CA PRO A 10 32.77 -16.10 54.15
C PRO A 10 32.35 -16.73 52.84
N ILE A 11 32.41 -18.06 52.69
CA ILE A 11 31.90 -18.74 51.47
C ILE A 11 30.39 -18.58 51.35
N LEU A 12 29.64 -18.73 52.43
CA LEU A 12 28.20 -18.54 52.43
C LEU A 12 27.81 -17.10 52.08
N VAL A 13 28.54 -16.12 52.60
CA VAL A 13 28.37 -14.71 52.32
C VAL A 13 28.64 -14.43 50.81
N CYS A 14 29.74 -14.97 50.25
CA CYS A 14 30.03 -14.85 48.83
C CYS A 14 28.94 -15.47 47.95
N VAL A 15 28.44 -16.66 48.30
CA VAL A 15 27.34 -17.29 47.54
C VAL A 15 26.07 -16.44 47.61
N CYS A 16 25.72 -15.89 48.78
CA CYS A 16 24.58 -14.97 48.90
C CYS A 16 24.75 -13.72 48.03
N PHE A 17 25.93 -13.11 47.99
CA PHE A 17 26.19 -11.95 47.08
C PHE A 17 26.05 -12.31 45.60
N ILE A 18 26.54 -13.49 45.19
CA ILE A 18 26.41 -13.96 43.81
C ILE A 18 24.93 -14.18 43.46
N VAL A 19 24.14 -14.80 44.31
CA VAL A 19 22.71 -15.03 44.12
C VAL A 19 21.95 -13.71 44.05
N ILE A 20 22.24 -12.75 44.94
CA ILE A 20 21.61 -11.43 44.92
C ILE A 20 21.99 -10.68 43.64
N ALA A 21 23.26 -10.69 43.22
CA ALA A 21 23.70 -10.09 41.97
C ALA A 21 22.99 -10.72 40.79
N PHE A 22 22.81 -12.04 40.74
CA PHE A 22 22.09 -12.73 39.67
C PHE A 22 20.60 -12.36 39.64
N ILE A 23 19.95 -12.26 40.81
CA ILE A 23 18.55 -11.82 40.92
C ILE A 23 18.40 -10.37 40.42
N ILE A 24 19.33 -9.48 40.81
CA ILE A 24 19.29 -8.07 40.33
C ILE A 24 19.49 -8.00 38.81
N ILE A 25 20.50 -8.69 38.29
CA ILE A 25 20.78 -8.73 36.84
C ILE A 25 19.56 -9.31 36.11
N PHE A 26 19.00 -10.41 36.56
CA PHE A 26 17.82 -11.01 35.95
C PHE A 26 16.60 -10.07 36.00
N SER A 27 16.37 -9.38 37.11
CA SER A 27 15.31 -8.42 37.29
C SER A 27 15.46 -7.21 36.34
N VAL A 28 16.71 -6.70 36.22
CA VAL A 28 17.03 -5.60 35.30
C VAL A 28 16.87 -6.02 33.84
N CYS A 29 17.38 -7.19 33.46
CA CYS A 29 17.22 -7.74 32.13
C CYS A 29 15.75 -7.97 31.77
N LYS A 30 14.96 -8.51 32.70
CA LYS A 30 13.51 -8.69 32.52
C LYS A 30 12.81 -7.35 32.37
N ASN A 31 13.13 -6.38 33.22
CA ASN A 31 12.52 -5.03 33.13
C ASN A 31 12.87 -4.31 31.82
N ILE A 32 14.11 -4.47 31.32
CA ILE A 32 14.50 -3.92 29.98
C ILE A 32 13.74 -4.64 28.88
N LYS A 33 13.66 -5.98 28.94
CA LYS A 33 12.91 -6.76 27.94
C LYS A 33 11.44 -6.38 27.92
N ASP A 34 10.81 -6.20 29.06
CA ASP A 34 9.40 -5.83 29.18
C ASP A 34 9.11 -4.39 28.68
N LYS A 35 10.15 -3.54 28.60
CA LYS A 35 10.07 -2.17 28.07
C LYS A 35 10.43 -2.04 26.60
N THR A 36 11.07 -3.06 26.02
CA THR A 36 11.55 -3.01 24.64
C THR A 36 10.45 -3.43 23.68
N VAL A 37 10.26 -2.66 22.62
CA VAL A 37 9.43 -2.99 21.46
C VAL A 37 10.33 -3.09 20.24
N LYS A 38 10.31 -4.22 19.56
CA LYS A 38 11.03 -4.47 18.32
C LYS A 38 10.11 -4.31 17.13
N VAL A 39 10.48 -3.42 16.22
CA VAL A 39 9.67 -3.04 15.07
C VAL A 39 10.41 -3.36 13.80
N ALA A 40 9.72 -3.88 12.78
CA ALA A 40 10.23 -4.01 11.43
C ALA A 40 9.42 -3.16 10.45
N PHE A 41 10.12 -2.55 9.49
CA PHE A 41 9.55 -1.89 8.33
C PHE A 41 9.94 -2.71 7.10
N TYR A 42 8.97 -3.37 6.47
CA TYR A 42 9.20 -4.27 5.35
C TYR A 42 8.75 -3.63 4.04
N GLY A 43 9.67 -3.46 3.09
CA GLY A 43 9.39 -2.96 1.73
C GLY A 43 8.80 -1.55 1.66
N LEU A 44 8.92 -0.77 2.73
CA LEU A 44 8.43 0.60 2.76
C LEU A 44 9.46 1.58 2.20
N SER A 45 8.97 2.69 1.63
CA SER A 45 9.83 3.77 1.15
C SER A 45 10.62 4.42 2.30
N GLN A 46 11.71 5.08 1.95
CA GLN A 46 12.56 5.79 2.92
C GLN A 46 11.77 6.84 3.71
N ASP A 47 10.85 7.56 3.05
CA ASP A 47 10.03 8.60 3.68
C ASP A 47 9.13 8.01 4.78
N LEU A 48 8.47 6.89 4.50
CA LEU A 48 7.67 6.14 5.48
C LEU A 48 8.51 5.62 6.64
N CYS A 49 9.67 5.04 6.32
CA CYS A 49 10.62 4.54 7.31
C CYS A 49 11.19 5.63 8.22
N GLN A 50 11.16 6.89 7.80
CA GLN A 50 11.56 8.03 8.62
C GLN A 50 10.38 8.66 9.38
N ALA A 51 9.23 8.82 8.71
CA ALA A 51 8.08 9.50 9.28
C ALA A 51 7.41 8.72 10.42
N ILE A 52 7.16 7.41 10.23
CA ILE A 52 6.43 6.59 11.21
C ILE A 52 7.17 6.49 12.56
N PRO A 53 8.49 6.21 12.62
CA PRO A 53 9.20 6.15 13.90
C PRO A 53 9.23 7.47 14.67
N GLN A 54 9.18 8.62 13.99
CA GLN A 54 9.14 9.93 14.65
C GLN A 54 7.84 10.15 15.44
N GLU A 55 6.78 9.44 15.10
CA GLU A 55 5.50 9.50 15.78
C GLU A 55 5.35 8.43 16.88
N PHE A 56 6.37 7.63 17.13
CA PHE A 56 6.33 6.67 18.24
C PHE A 56 6.25 7.39 19.59
N VAL A 57 5.81 6.68 20.59
CA VAL A 57 5.55 7.26 21.92
C VAL A 57 6.82 7.85 22.49
N ASP A 58 6.80 9.12 22.82
CA ASP A 58 7.82 9.82 23.61
C ASP A 58 7.59 9.51 25.11
N ASP A 59 7.71 8.23 25.47
CA ASP A 59 7.66 7.74 26.85
C ASP A 59 9.03 7.15 27.16
N GLU A 60 9.82 7.84 28.01
CA GLU A 60 11.15 7.40 28.46
C GLU A 60 11.17 5.96 29.01
N LYS A 61 10.01 5.39 29.28
CA LYS A 61 9.85 4.02 29.75
C LYS A 61 9.79 2.98 28.61
N ILE A 62 9.64 3.39 27.35
CA ILE A 62 9.57 2.48 26.20
C ILE A 62 10.87 2.60 25.41
N ILE A 63 11.55 1.48 25.21
CA ILE A 63 12.73 1.38 24.35
C ILE A 63 12.27 0.81 23.03
N ILE A 64 12.46 1.55 21.94
CA ILE A 64 12.08 1.11 20.60
C ILE A 64 13.33 0.78 19.81
N GLN A 65 13.36 -0.44 19.27
CA GLN A 65 14.37 -0.91 18.33
C GLN A 65 13.68 -1.21 17.01
N TYR A 66 14.19 -0.68 15.91
CA TYR A 66 13.59 -0.92 14.61
C TYR A 66 14.63 -1.26 13.54
N ASP A 67 14.24 -2.11 12.61
CA ASP A 67 15.02 -2.55 11.47
C ASP A 67 14.24 -2.25 10.17
N PHE A 68 14.98 -1.91 9.11
CA PHE A 68 14.45 -1.75 7.75
C PHE A 68 14.77 -3.00 6.95
N LEU A 69 13.74 -3.61 6.39
CA LEU A 69 13.82 -4.85 5.62
C LEU A 69 13.40 -4.54 4.18
N ALA A 70 14.27 -4.88 3.23
CA ALA A 70 13.93 -4.73 1.81
C ALA A 70 12.86 -5.75 1.37
N ASP A 71 12.14 -5.42 0.29
CA ASP A 71 11.31 -6.39 -0.42
C ASP A 71 12.14 -7.60 -0.84
N GLY A 72 11.53 -8.76 -0.92
CA GLY A 72 12.17 -9.98 -1.37
C GLY A 72 11.83 -11.19 -0.52
N ASN A 73 12.48 -12.31 -0.82
CA ASN A 73 12.18 -13.62 -0.20
C ASN A 73 12.74 -13.73 1.22
N LEU A 74 12.12 -13.04 2.18
CA LEU A 74 12.43 -13.18 3.59
C LEU A 74 11.62 -14.31 4.23
N ASP A 75 12.25 -15.05 5.15
CA ASP A 75 11.56 -16.05 5.96
C ASP A 75 10.67 -15.36 7.01
N LEU A 76 9.38 -15.28 6.72
CA LEU A 76 8.39 -14.69 7.61
C LEU A 76 8.32 -15.36 8.98
N GLY A 77 8.62 -16.68 9.05
CA GLY A 77 8.69 -17.41 10.31
C GLY A 77 9.83 -16.95 11.22
N THR A 78 10.94 -16.50 10.65
CA THR A 78 12.04 -15.87 11.40
C THR A 78 11.67 -14.44 11.80
N ILE A 79 11.03 -13.67 10.93
CA ILE A 79 10.60 -12.29 11.19
C ILE A 79 9.62 -12.26 12.37
N THR A 80 8.60 -13.12 12.38
CA THR A 80 7.60 -13.19 13.46
C THR A 80 8.19 -13.57 14.82
N LYS A 81 9.33 -14.27 14.87
CA LYS A 81 10.04 -14.57 16.12
C LYS A 81 10.90 -13.42 16.64
N LYS A 82 11.27 -12.48 15.74
CA LYS A 82 12.24 -11.42 16.05
C LYS A 82 11.57 -10.11 16.47
N TYR A 83 10.39 -9.79 15.90
CA TYR A 83 9.74 -8.48 16.05
C TYR A 83 8.41 -8.60 16.79
N ASP A 84 8.02 -7.51 17.47
CA ASP A 84 6.74 -7.35 18.14
C ASP A 84 5.69 -6.70 17.24
N MET A 85 6.15 -5.83 16.32
CA MET A 85 5.32 -5.10 15.36
C MET A 85 5.99 -5.10 13.98
N ILE A 86 5.19 -5.23 12.93
CA ILE A 86 5.68 -5.16 11.56
C ILE A 86 4.80 -4.20 10.78
N PHE A 87 5.43 -3.26 10.07
CA PHE A 87 4.80 -2.37 9.12
C PHE A 87 5.17 -2.82 7.71
N ALA A 88 4.16 -3.00 6.86
CA ALA A 88 4.34 -3.37 5.46
C ALA A 88 3.17 -2.84 4.63
N TRP A 89 3.32 -2.79 3.31
CA TRP A 89 2.18 -2.59 2.43
C TRP A 89 1.20 -3.77 2.55
N ASN A 90 -0.12 -3.48 2.50
CA ASN A 90 -1.14 -4.52 2.45
C ASN A 90 -0.92 -5.42 1.23
N GLY A 91 -1.08 -6.73 1.40
CA GLY A 91 -0.89 -7.71 0.33
C GLY A 91 -0.37 -9.03 0.85
N GLU A 92 0.45 -9.71 0.06
CA GLU A 92 0.95 -11.06 0.36
C GLU A 92 1.61 -11.17 1.74
N VAL A 93 2.49 -10.22 2.06
CA VAL A 93 3.26 -10.24 3.31
C VAL A 93 2.35 -10.06 4.51
N THR A 94 1.50 -9.05 4.51
CA THR A 94 0.59 -8.77 5.63
C THR A 94 -0.45 -9.87 5.81
N GLN A 95 -0.99 -10.44 4.73
CA GLN A 95 -1.90 -11.60 4.78
C GLN A 95 -1.24 -12.83 5.43
N ASN A 96 0.03 -13.08 5.13
CA ASN A 96 0.75 -14.18 5.76
C ASN A 96 1.08 -13.89 7.23
N LEU A 97 1.47 -12.67 7.57
CA LEU A 97 1.74 -12.26 8.95
C LEU A 97 0.48 -12.30 9.83
N SER A 98 -0.68 -11.91 9.29
CA SER A 98 -1.97 -11.91 10.01
C SER A 98 -2.37 -13.29 10.53
N LYS A 99 -1.92 -14.37 9.89
CA LYS A 99 -2.16 -15.75 10.34
C LYS A 99 -1.52 -16.05 11.71
N SER A 100 -0.49 -15.29 12.09
CA SER A 100 0.23 -15.43 13.35
C SER A 100 0.13 -14.18 14.23
N ALA A 101 -0.73 -13.23 13.87
CA ALA A 101 -0.86 -11.95 14.53
C ALA A 101 -1.70 -12.04 15.81
N GLU A 102 -1.40 -11.16 16.74
CA GLU A 102 -2.22 -10.91 17.91
C GLU A 102 -3.45 -10.08 17.54
N LYS A 103 -4.57 -10.44 18.14
CA LYS A 103 -5.81 -9.69 17.95
C LYS A 103 -5.73 -8.28 18.55
N ILE A 104 -6.06 -7.29 17.76
CA ILE A 104 -6.04 -5.89 18.16
C ILE A 104 -7.38 -5.54 18.83
N PRO A 105 -7.36 -4.96 20.04
CA PRO A 105 -8.59 -4.58 20.74
C PRO A 105 -9.42 -3.58 19.93
N ALA A 106 -10.73 -3.79 19.83
CA ALA A 106 -11.67 -2.94 19.09
C ALA A 106 -11.57 -1.44 19.49
N LYS A 107 -11.25 -1.16 20.77
CA LYS A 107 -11.04 0.21 21.27
C LYS A 107 -9.87 0.95 20.57
N ILE A 108 -8.90 0.22 20.02
CA ILE A 108 -7.79 0.84 19.26
C ILE A 108 -8.27 1.24 17.86
N LEU A 109 -9.23 0.49 17.31
CA LEU A 109 -9.76 0.65 15.96
C LEU A 109 -10.93 1.65 15.86
N GLU A 110 -11.38 2.25 16.96
CA GLU A 110 -12.60 3.05 16.98
C GLU A 110 -12.56 4.30 16.06
N ASN A 111 -11.37 4.82 15.77
CA ASN A 111 -11.17 5.98 14.88
C ASN A 111 -11.01 5.60 13.40
N ILE A 112 -11.03 4.31 13.06
CA ILE A 112 -10.94 3.82 11.69
C ILE A 112 -12.36 3.52 11.18
N PRO A 113 -12.73 3.87 9.94
CA PRO A 113 -13.99 3.45 9.32
C PRO A 113 -14.19 1.94 9.40
N ILE A 114 -15.43 1.51 9.60
CA ILE A 114 -15.76 0.08 9.82
C ILE A 114 -15.29 -0.77 8.64
N SER A 115 -15.44 -0.27 7.40
CA SER A 115 -15.00 -0.92 6.16
C SER A 115 -13.49 -1.17 6.06
N LEU A 116 -12.67 -0.40 6.81
CA LEU A 116 -11.21 -0.52 6.84
C LEU A 116 -10.68 -1.27 8.07
N ARG A 117 -11.56 -1.69 8.99
CA ARG A 117 -11.13 -2.37 10.22
C ARG A 117 -10.77 -3.80 9.95
N ASP A 118 -9.54 -4.15 10.28
CA ASP A 118 -9.08 -5.53 10.42
C ASP A 118 -8.49 -5.70 11.82
N GLU A 119 -8.88 -6.76 12.51
CA GLU A 119 -8.46 -7.03 13.89
C GLU A 119 -7.03 -7.58 13.99
N TYR A 120 -6.41 -7.96 12.88
CA TYR A 120 -5.06 -8.56 12.82
C TYR A 120 -4.07 -7.74 12.01
N CYS A 121 -4.57 -6.89 11.09
CA CYS A 121 -3.76 -6.13 10.14
C CYS A 121 -4.36 -4.74 9.93
N VAL A 122 -3.88 -3.76 10.69
CA VAL A 122 -4.49 -2.43 10.76
C VAL A 122 -3.86 -1.48 9.77
N PRO A 123 -4.63 -0.86 8.86
CA PRO A 123 -4.13 0.20 8.00
C PRO A 123 -3.79 1.44 8.83
N ILE A 124 -2.66 2.07 8.51
CA ILE A 124 -2.17 3.31 9.12
C ILE A 124 -2.30 4.48 8.16
N LEU A 125 -1.97 4.27 6.89
CA LEU A 125 -2.02 5.25 5.81
C LEU A 125 -2.49 4.57 4.53
N LEU A 126 -3.14 5.32 3.64
CA LEU A 126 -3.60 4.84 2.34
C LEU A 126 -2.87 5.59 1.22
N ASP A 127 -2.43 4.87 0.19
CA ASP A 127 -2.22 5.40 -1.14
C ASP A 127 -3.43 5.02 -2.02
N HIS A 128 -3.50 5.49 -3.25
CA HIS A 128 -4.58 5.18 -4.16
C HIS A 128 -4.08 5.25 -5.59
N PHE A 129 -4.40 4.27 -6.40
CA PHE A 129 -4.22 4.38 -7.84
C PHE A 129 -5.41 5.10 -8.44
N GLU A 130 -5.14 6.22 -9.11
CA GLU A 130 -6.16 7.17 -9.52
C GLU A 130 -6.03 7.58 -10.98
N MET A 131 -7.16 8.03 -11.51
CA MET A 131 -7.25 8.76 -12.76
C MET A 131 -7.26 10.25 -12.45
N ALA A 132 -6.36 11.01 -13.05
CA ALA A 132 -6.35 12.46 -12.94
C ALA A 132 -6.83 13.08 -14.24
N PHE A 133 -8.00 13.73 -14.20
CA PHE A 133 -8.68 14.31 -15.37
C PHE A 133 -8.48 15.81 -15.45
N LYS A 134 -8.12 16.33 -16.62
CA LYS A 134 -7.93 17.75 -16.84
C LYS A 134 -9.26 18.50 -16.85
N THR A 135 -9.45 19.38 -15.86
CA THR A 135 -10.74 20.02 -15.57
C THR A 135 -11.26 20.88 -16.71
N ASP A 136 -10.38 21.65 -17.38
CA ASP A 136 -10.79 22.50 -18.51
C ASP A 136 -11.22 21.69 -19.76
N LEU A 137 -10.77 20.45 -19.89
CA LEU A 137 -11.21 19.57 -20.98
C LEU A 137 -12.56 18.91 -20.68
N ILE A 138 -12.87 18.62 -19.43
CA ILE A 138 -14.22 18.19 -19.03
C ILE A 138 -15.23 19.27 -19.41
N GLU A 139 -14.90 20.54 -19.12
CA GLU A 139 -15.76 21.67 -19.48
C GLU A 139 -15.89 21.86 -21.01
N LYS A 140 -14.81 21.68 -21.77
CA LYS A 140 -14.83 21.83 -23.24
C LYS A 140 -15.56 20.72 -23.97
N THR A 141 -15.36 19.48 -23.54
CA THR A 141 -15.98 18.30 -24.16
C THR A 141 -17.42 18.11 -23.72
N GLN A 142 -17.83 18.69 -22.60
CA GLN A 142 -19.13 18.47 -21.95
C GLN A 142 -19.38 16.99 -21.61
N ILE A 143 -18.31 16.21 -21.47
CA ILE A 143 -18.35 14.78 -21.10
C ILE A 143 -17.76 14.64 -19.69
N ASN A 144 -18.53 14.05 -18.79
CA ASN A 144 -18.02 13.69 -17.47
C ASN A 144 -17.38 12.28 -17.53
N PRO A 145 -16.04 12.18 -17.55
CA PRO A 145 -15.35 10.89 -17.70
C PRO A 145 -15.46 9.98 -16.46
N GLN A 146 -15.97 10.51 -15.34
CA GLN A 146 -16.10 9.75 -14.10
C GLN A 146 -17.44 8.98 -14.00
N GLU A 147 -18.38 9.25 -14.90
CA GLU A 147 -19.73 8.69 -14.85
C GLU A 147 -19.75 7.20 -15.20
N SER A 148 -18.98 6.78 -16.20
CA SER A 148 -18.87 5.39 -16.63
C SER A 148 -17.62 5.15 -17.46
N PHE A 149 -17.27 3.89 -17.66
CA PHE A 149 -16.16 3.53 -18.57
C PHE A 149 -16.42 3.98 -20.02
N GLN A 150 -17.68 3.97 -20.48
CA GLN A 150 -18.04 4.50 -21.79
C GLN A 150 -17.80 6.01 -21.86
N SER A 151 -18.28 6.78 -20.88
CA SER A 151 -18.04 8.22 -20.80
C SER A 151 -16.53 8.55 -20.74
N PHE A 152 -15.76 7.73 -20.06
CA PHE A 152 -14.30 7.84 -20.02
C PHE A 152 -13.68 7.65 -21.41
N THR A 153 -14.06 6.60 -22.15
CA THR A 153 -13.54 6.36 -23.48
C THR A 153 -13.99 7.43 -24.47
N ASP A 154 -15.23 7.92 -24.38
CA ASP A 154 -15.75 9.02 -25.19
C ASP A 154 -15.00 10.32 -24.91
N PHE A 155 -14.72 10.62 -23.65
CA PHE A 155 -13.88 11.76 -23.25
C PHE A 155 -12.47 11.68 -23.86
N LEU A 156 -11.83 10.50 -23.84
CA LEU A 156 -10.52 10.32 -24.46
C LEU A 156 -10.56 10.53 -25.97
N GLN A 157 -11.59 10.01 -26.65
CA GLN A 157 -11.76 10.18 -28.10
C GLN A 157 -11.96 11.65 -28.47
N GLU A 158 -12.84 12.36 -27.75
CA GLU A 158 -13.12 13.76 -28.00
C GLU A 158 -11.91 14.66 -27.68
N SER A 159 -11.12 14.27 -26.65
CA SER A 159 -9.93 15.03 -26.24
C SER A 159 -8.79 15.04 -27.28
N LYS A 160 -8.78 14.14 -28.28
CA LYS A 160 -7.75 14.10 -29.33
C LYS A 160 -7.63 15.40 -30.12
N GLN A 161 -8.71 16.15 -30.25
CA GLN A 161 -8.67 17.44 -30.94
C GLN A 161 -8.01 18.56 -30.13
N TYR A 162 -7.72 18.32 -28.83
CA TYR A 162 -7.17 19.33 -27.93
C TYR A 162 -5.78 19.00 -27.42
N VAL A 163 -5.42 17.71 -27.36
CA VAL A 163 -4.17 17.23 -26.78
C VAL A 163 -3.52 16.15 -27.64
N PHE A 164 -2.20 15.98 -27.49
CA PHE A 164 -1.45 15.01 -28.28
C PHE A 164 -1.69 13.56 -27.83
N SER A 165 -1.79 13.34 -26.52
CA SER A 165 -2.02 12.01 -25.93
C SER A 165 -3.15 12.11 -24.91
N PRO A 166 -4.41 11.79 -25.26
CA PRO A 166 -5.53 11.88 -24.34
C PRO A 166 -5.31 11.18 -23.02
N PHE A 167 -4.72 9.99 -23.06
CA PHE A 167 -4.37 9.22 -21.87
C PHE A 167 -2.86 9.02 -21.75
N PHE A 168 -2.31 9.13 -20.57
CA PHE A 168 -0.90 8.89 -20.29
C PHE A 168 -0.66 8.13 -18.98
N THR A 169 0.35 7.28 -18.98
CA THR A 169 0.95 6.67 -17.80
C THR A 169 2.40 6.28 -18.10
N TYR A 170 3.16 5.81 -17.12
CA TYR A 170 4.57 5.46 -17.28
C TYR A 170 4.81 3.97 -17.02
N GLY A 171 4.68 3.19 -18.09
CA GLY A 171 4.81 1.73 -18.05
C GLY A 171 6.24 1.19 -17.97
N SER A 172 7.30 2.04 -17.87
CA SER A 172 8.65 1.57 -17.56
C SER A 172 8.76 1.12 -16.11
N ASP A 173 7.95 1.67 -15.22
CA ASP A 173 7.78 1.19 -13.85
C ASP A 173 6.90 -0.07 -13.87
N GLU A 174 7.44 -1.18 -13.37
CA GLU A 174 6.77 -2.48 -13.36
C GLU A 174 5.54 -2.48 -12.45
N ARG A 175 5.62 -1.79 -11.31
CA ARG A 175 4.50 -1.67 -10.37
C ARG A 175 3.37 -0.85 -10.98
N MET A 176 3.69 0.26 -11.65
CA MET A 176 2.70 1.10 -12.34
C MET A 176 2.02 0.37 -13.49
N LEU A 177 2.80 -0.40 -14.29
CA LEU A 177 2.24 -1.22 -15.36
C LEU A 177 1.26 -2.27 -14.84
N LEU A 178 1.64 -2.98 -13.79
CA LEU A 178 0.78 -3.98 -13.13
C LEU A 178 -0.45 -3.32 -12.49
N ALA A 179 -0.29 -2.19 -11.81
CA ALA A 179 -1.39 -1.48 -11.19
C ALA A 179 -2.41 -1.00 -12.24
N LEU A 180 -1.94 -0.44 -13.36
CA LEU A 180 -2.82 -0.02 -14.46
C LEU A 180 -3.62 -1.19 -15.01
N THR A 181 -2.95 -2.27 -15.38
CA THR A 181 -3.62 -3.44 -15.99
C THR A 181 -4.58 -4.11 -15.01
N GLY A 182 -4.23 -4.17 -13.73
CA GLY A 182 -5.11 -4.64 -12.67
C GLY A 182 -6.34 -3.74 -12.47
N SER A 183 -6.15 -2.40 -12.49
CA SER A 183 -7.25 -1.45 -12.38
C SER A 183 -8.23 -1.55 -13.56
N PHE A 184 -7.75 -1.84 -14.77
CA PHE A 184 -8.64 -2.11 -15.90
C PHE A 184 -9.40 -3.43 -15.77
N VAL A 185 -8.79 -4.48 -15.24
CA VAL A 185 -9.52 -5.74 -14.95
C VAL A 185 -10.62 -5.49 -13.94
N GLU A 186 -10.33 -4.74 -12.88
CA GLU A 186 -11.31 -4.37 -11.87
C GLU A 186 -12.45 -3.53 -12.48
N ALA A 187 -12.12 -2.50 -13.26
CA ALA A 187 -13.11 -1.62 -13.88
C ALA A 187 -14.04 -2.34 -14.88
N LEU A 188 -13.52 -3.32 -15.61
CA LEU A 188 -14.29 -4.07 -16.61
C LEU A 188 -15.07 -5.25 -16.01
N GLY A 189 -14.55 -5.88 -14.96
CA GLY A 189 -15.07 -7.14 -14.45
C GLY A 189 -15.36 -7.18 -12.93
N GLY A 190 -15.11 -6.08 -12.22
CA GLY A 190 -15.36 -5.95 -10.79
C GLY A 190 -14.39 -6.71 -9.90
N LEU A 191 -14.70 -6.69 -8.61
CA LEU A 191 -13.90 -7.30 -7.53
C LEU A 191 -13.57 -8.78 -7.77
N GLU A 192 -14.54 -9.57 -8.24
CA GLU A 192 -14.34 -11.01 -8.47
C GLU A 192 -13.29 -11.24 -9.55
N SER A 193 -13.39 -10.54 -10.69
CA SER A 193 -12.40 -10.65 -11.76
C SER A 193 -11.00 -10.25 -11.30
N TYR A 194 -10.91 -9.20 -10.49
CA TYR A 194 -9.64 -8.76 -9.93
C TYR A 194 -9.01 -9.80 -8.99
N LYS A 195 -9.82 -10.39 -8.10
CA LYS A 195 -9.36 -11.48 -7.21
C LYS A 195 -8.93 -12.72 -7.97
N ASN A 196 -9.68 -13.11 -9.01
CA ASN A 196 -9.32 -14.24 -9.85
C ASN A 196 -8.00 -13.99 -10.60
N LEU A 197 -7.76 -12.76 -11.10
CA LEU A 197 -6.46 -12.41 -11.70
C LEU A 197 -5.31 -12.56 -10.68
N ILE A 198 -5.48 -12.09 -9.44
CA ILE A 198 -4.49 -12.25 -8.38
C ILE A 198 -4.16 -13.75 -8.16
N GLU A 199 -5.17 -14.61 -8.08
CA GLU A 199 -4.96 -16.06 -7.86
C GLU A 199 -4.30 -16.73 -9.07
N LEU A 200 -4.64 -16.33 -10.30
CA LEU A 200 -3.95 -16.81 -11.50
C LEU A 200 -2.47 -16.39 -11.50
N MET A 201 -2.18 -15.14 -11.21
CA MET A 201 -0.81 -14.63 -11.14
C MET A 201 0.01 -15.29 -10.00
N LYS A 202 -0.62 -15.71 -8.90
CA LYS A 202 0.05 -16.51 -7.86
C LYS A 202 0.36 -17.92 -8.33
N THR A 203 -0.53 -18.50 -9.13
CA THR A 203 -0.48 -19.91 -9.53
C THR A 203 0.48 -20.16 -10.69
N TYR A 204 0.50 -19.26 -11.67
CA TYR A 204 1.25 -19.43 -12.92
C TYR A 204 2.51 -18.56 -12.95
N GLU A 205 3.54 -19.05 -13.67
CA GLU A 205 4.83 -18.37 -13.77
C GLU A 205 4.94 -17.47 -15.01
N ASN A 206 4.18 -17.73 -16.08
CA ASN A 206 4.25 -16.99 -17.32
C ASN A 206 2.89 -16.42 -17.70
N LEU A 207 2.90 -15.27 -18.38
CA LEU A 207 1.68 -14.61 -18.86
C LEU A 207 0.85 -15.50 -19.78
N ASP A 208 1.49 -16.22 -20.72
CA ASP A 208 0.83 -17.09 -21.70
C ASP A 208 0.06 -18.25 -21.05
N ASP A 209 0.43 -18.64 -19.82
CA ASP A 209 -0.22 -19.73 -19.12
C ASP A 209 -1.60 -19.35 -18.55
N PHE A 210 -1.89 -18.04 -18.41
CA PHE A 210 -3.11 -17.59 -17.75
C PHE A 210 -3.85 -16.43 -18.44
N CYS A 211 -3.25 -15.72 -19.41
CA CYS A 211 -3.86 -14.52 -19.95
C CYS A 211 -5.22 -14.73 -20.62
N ASP A 212 -5.47 -15.94 -21.19
CA ASP A 212 -6.73 -16.32 -21.83
C ASP A 212 -7.71 -17.05 -20.91
N ILE A 213 -7.37 -17.24 -19.62
CA ILE A 213 -8.28 -17.87 -18.65
C ILE A 213 -9.36 -16.86 -18.25
N GLY A 214 -10.63 -17.29 -18.29
CA GLY A 214 -11.76 -16.46 -17.89
C GLY A 214 -11.69 -16.04 -16.42
N LEU A 215 -11.87 -14.76 -16.16
CA LEU A 215 -11.84 -14.13 -14.84
C LEU A 215 -13.23 -14.04 -14.19
N ASN A 216 -14.29 -14.15 -15.00
CA ASN A 216 -15.68 -14.14 -14.54
C ASN A 216 -16.58 -14.96 -15.47
N GLU A 217 -17.86 -15.08 -15.09
CA GLU A 217 -18.85 -15.84 -15.85
C GLU A 217 -19.16 -15.26 -17.24
N ASN A 218 -18.89 -13.95 -17.46
CA ASN A 218 -19.08 -13.27 -18.73
C ASN A 218 -17.91 -13.51 -19.70
N GLY A 219 -16.89 -14.24 -19.29
CA GLY A 219 -15.78 -14.62 -20.14
C GLY A 219 -14.68 -13.55 -20.26
N LEU A 220 -14.71 -12.46 -19.46
CA LEU A 220 -13.60 -11.52 -19.43
C LEU A 220 -12.31 -12.26 -19.10
N CYS A 221 -11.26 -12.04 -19.88
CA CYS A 221 -9.92 -12.56 -19.59
C CYS A 221 -8.89 -11.41 -19.53
N TYR A 222 -7.70 -11.70 -19.01
CA TYR A 222 -6.65 -10.67 -18.92
C TYR A 222 -6.18 -10.19 -20.28
N ALA A 223 -6.19 -11.08 -21.29
CA ALA A 223 -5.87 -10.76 -22.67
C ALA A 223 -6.80 -9.69 -23.27
N ASP A 224 -8.06 -9.61 -22.84
CA ASP A 224 -8.99 -8.56 -23.31
C ASP A 224 -8.49 -7.17 -22.92
N VAL A 225 -8.05 -7.02 -21.67
CA VAL A 225 -7.44 -5.76 -21.17
C VAL A 225 -6.17 -5.44 -21.94
N LEU A 226 -5.29 -6.42 -22.12
CA LEU A 226 -4.04 -6.22 -22.84
C LEU A 226 -4.28 -5.87 -24.32
N ASN A 227 -5.25 -6.50 -24.97
CA ASN A 227 -5.66 -6.18 -26.36
C ASN A 227 -6.21 -4.75 -26.48
N MET A 228 -7.03 -4.31 -25.53
CA MET A 228 -7.52 -2.92 -25.49
C MET A 228 -6.34 -1.94 -25.41
N LEU A 229 -5.42 -2.15 -24.45
CA LEU A 229 -4.23 -1.31 -24.27
C LEU A 229 -3.27 -1.36 -25.48
N LYS A 230 -3.20 -2.50 -26.21
CA LYS A 230 -2.40 -2.67 -27.43
C LYS A 230 -2.96 -1.88 -28.62
N ILE A 231 -4.29 -1.70 -28.66
CA ILE A 231 -4.97 -0.97 -29.74
C ILE A 231 -4.88 0.54 -29.51
N TRP A 232 -4.95 1.02 -28.29
CA TRP A 232 -5.01 2.44 -27.94
C TRP A 232 -3.89 3.32 -28.52
N PRO A 233 -2.60 2.90 -28.64
CA PRO A 233 -1.60 3.67 -29.35
C PRO A 233 -1.90 3.89 -30.84
N LYS A 234 -2.51 2.90 -31.50
CA LYS A 234 -2.91 2.98 -32.91
C LYS A 234 -4.11 3.88 -33.12
N GLU A 235 -4.95 3.97 -32.11
CA GLU A 235 -6.12 4.87 -32.07
C GLU A 235 -5.77 6.25 -31.52
N GLU A 236 -4.49 6.55 -31.27
CA GLU A 236 -4.02 7.84 -30.74
C GLU A 236 -4.66 8.22 -29.39
N ILE A 237 -5.07 7.21 -28.58
CA ILE A 237 -5.63 7.40 -27.23
C ILE A 237 -4.52 7.51 -26.19
N ILE A 238 -3.51 6.65 -26.28
CA ILE A 238 -2.36 6.64 -25.39
C ILE A 238 -1.06 6.86 -26.18
N HIS A 239 -0.09 7.50 -25.54
CA HIS A 239 1.21 7.75 -26.16
C HIS A 239 1.87 6.44 -26.63
N PRO A 240 2.39 6.34 -27.88
CA PRO A 240 2.94 5.08 -28.43
C PRO A 240 4.08 4.48 -27.61
N GLN A 241 4.84 5.31 -26.89
CA GLN A 241 5.98 4.88 -26.07
C GLN A 241 5.64 4.77 -24.58
N TRP A 242 4.37 4.76 -24.18
CA TRP A 242 3.96 4.74 -22.78
C TRP A 242 4.54 3.56 -21.99
N THR A 243 4.75 2.40 -22.60
CA THR A 243 5.32 1.21 -21.96
C THR A 243 6.79 1.34 -21.56
N ILE A 244 7.49 2.35 -22.07
CA ILE A 244 8.87 2.68 -21.76
C ILE A 244 9.05 4.08 -21.14
N ALA A 245 7.97 4.86 -21.09
CA ALA A 245 7.93 6.16 -20.45
C ALA A 245 8.12 6.04 -18.93
N ASN A 246 8.67 7.06 -18.32
CA ASN A 246 8.91 7.15 -16.88
C ASN A 246 8.12 8.32 -16.26
N ARG A 247 8.20 8.49 -14.94
CA ARG A 247 7.48 9.55 -14.21
C ARG A 247 7.85 10.97 -14.68
N ILE A 248 9.09 11.20 -15.09
CA ILE A 248 9.52 12.52 -15.60
C ILE A 248 8.81 12.83 -16.91
N ASP A 249 8.61 11.83 -17.76
CA ASP A 249 7.85 12.01 -19.03
C ASP A 249 6.41 12.42 -18.71
N LEU A 250 5.76 11.82 -17.69
CA LEU A 250 4.43 12.25 -17.24
C LEU A 250 4.43 13.73 -16.85
N GLU A 251 5.40 14.17 -16.05
CA GLU A 251 5.50 15.56 -15.61
C GLU A 251 5.66 16.52 -16.79
N VAL A 252 6.48 16.15 -17.79
CA VAL A 252 6.68 16.95 -19.01
C VAL A 252 5.37 17.05 -19.82
N PHE A 253 4.72 15.92 -20.12
CA PHE A 253 3.48 15.89 -20.90
C PHE A 253 2.33 16.65 -20.23
N ALA A 254 2.20 16.53 -18.90
CA ALA A 254 1.19 17.25 -18.15
C ALA A 254 1.47 18.76 -18.07
N SER A 255 2.76 19.16 -17.89
CA SER A 255 3.18 20.58 -17.91
C SER A 255 2.88 21.24 -19.25
N ASP A 256 3.19 20.56 -20.35
CA ASP A 256 3.03 21.06 -21.72
C ASP A 256 1.59 20.97 -22.21
N ASN A 257 0.64 20.65 -21.33
CA ASN A 257 -0.78 20.47 -21.64
C ASN A 257 -1.06 19.45 -22.76
N GLN A 258 -0.25 18.41 -22.86
CA GLN A 258 -0.33 17.40 -23.91
C GLN A 258 -1.19 16.20 -23.54
N VAL A 259 -1.73 16.14 -22.33
CA VAL A 259 -2.58 15.05 -21.83
C VAL A 259 -3.93 15.58 -21.34
N ALA A 260 -4.98 14.77 -21.52
CA ALA A 260 -6.31 15.03 -20.99
C ALA A 260 -6.56 14.28 -19.68
N CYS A 261 -5.93 13.13 -19.54
CA CYS A 261 -6.02 12.29 -18.36
C CYS A 261 -4.72 11.52 -18.17
N PHE A 262 -4.34 11.28 -16.94
CA PHE A 262 -3.24 10.37 -16.63
C PHE A 262 -3.60 9.43 -15.47
N TYR A 263 -2.93 8.28 -15.44
CA TYR A 263 -3.03 7.29 -14.36
C TYR A 263 -1.73 7.29 -13.55
N THR A 264 -1.86 7.44 -12.25
CA THR A 264 -0.76 7.39 -11.28
C THR A 264 -1.30 7.05 -9.89
N ASN A 265 -0.43 7.00 -8.88
CA ASN A 265 -0.89 6.94 -7.50
C ASN A 265 -0.92 8.33 -6.85
N LEU A 266 -1.72 8.49 -5.80
CA LEU A 266 -1.95 9.74 -5.08
C LEU A 266 -0.63 10.39 -4.64
N SER A 267 0.27 9.63 -4.02
CA SER A 267 1.54 10.16 -3.52
C SER A 267 2.45 10.69 -4.65
N GLU A 268 2.42 10.10 -5.83
CA GLU A 268 3.18 10.60 -6.98
C GLU A 268 2.48 11.78 -7.67
N HIS A 269 1.13 11.80 -7.73
CA HIS A 269 0.38 12.96 -8.21
C HIS A 269 0.72 14.21 -7.39
N ARG A 270 0.75 14.08 -6.08
CA ARG A 270 1.05 15.19 -5.15
C ARG A 270 2.50 15.69 -5.23
N LYS A 271 3.44 14.87 -5.70
CA LYS A 271 4.83 15.28 -5.94
C LYS A 271 5.02 16.08 -7.23
N LEU A 272 3.99 16.15 -8.08
CA LEU A 272 4.02 17.01 -9.26
C LEU A 272 3.97 18.48 -8.84
N LYS A 273 4.39 19.38 -9.76
CA LYS A 273 4.31 20.82 -9.51
C LYS A 273 2.86 21.27 -9.31
N TYR A 274 2.66 22.25 -8.45
CA TYR A 274 1.32 22.79 -8.15
C TYR A 274 0.57 23.24 -9.40
N GLU A 275 1.28 23.84 -10.40
CA GLU A 275 0.69 24.25 -11.66
C GLU A 275 0.12 23.06 -12.49
N ILE A 276 0.56 21.85 -12.21
CA ILE A 276 0.02 20.62 -12.80
C ILE A 276 -1.15 20.14 -11.94
N VAL A 277 -0.90 19.89 -10.66
CA VAL A 277 -1.90 19.36 -9.73
C VAL A 277 -3.19 20.17 -9.76
N SER A 278 -3.09 21.52 -9.78
CA SER A 278 -4.25 22.42 -9.80
C SER A 278 -5.13 22.34 -11.06
N LYS A 279 -4.66 21.69 -12.13
CA LYS A 279 -5.41 21.55 -13.39
C LYS A 279 -6.12 20.20 -13.53
N PHE A 280 -5.85 19.25 -12.64
CA PHE A 280 -6.37 17.90 -12.73
C PHE A 280 -7.18 17.57 -11.49
N SER A 281 -8.34 16.97 -11.67
CA SER A 281 -9.14 16.36 -10.61
C SER A 281 -8.91 14.86 -10.58
N ALA A 282 -8.62 14.32 -9.40
CA ALA A 282 -8.44 12.89 -9.22
C ALA A 282 -9.79 12.18 -9.06
N ALA A 283 -9.86 10.94 -9.53
CA ALA A 283 -11.01 10.07 -9.36
C ALA A 283 -10.58 8.60 -9.35
N LYS A 284 -11.44 7.71 -8.90
CA LYS A 284 -11.28 6.27 -9.12
C LYS A 284 -11.36 5.94 -10.62
N MET A 285 -10.84 4.78 -11.03
CA MET A 285 -11.04 4.26 -12.38
C MET A 285 -12.55 4.14 -12.65
N PRO A 286 -13.08 4.73 -13.76
CA PRO A 286 -14.48 4.56 -14.13
C PRO A 286 -14.80 3.10 -14.47
N VAL A 287 -15.97 2.62 -14.08
CA VAL A 287 -16.37 1.22 -14.22
C VAL A 287 -17.39 1.00 -15.32
N VAL A 288 -17.44 -0.21 -15.87
CA VAL A 288 -18.41 -0.58 -16.93
C VAL A 288 -19.80 -0.82 -16.39
N ASN A 289 -19.88 -1.45 -15.22
CA ASN A 289 -21.17 -1.83 -14.62
C ASN A 289 -21.14 -1.59 -13.11
N GLU A 290 -21.90 -0.60 -12.64
CA GLU A 290 -21.99 -0.28 -11.21
C GLU A 290 -22.86 -1.28 -10.40
N ASP A 291 -23.60 -2.17 -11.07
CA ASP A 291 -24.45 -3.16 -10.41
C ASP A 291 -23.67 -4.36 -9.84
N ILE A 292 -22.38 -4.47 -10.16
CA ILE A 292 -21.49 -5.50 -9.60
C ILE A 292 -20.59 -4.91 -8.51
N PRO A 293 -20.18 -5.71 -7.50
CA PRO A 293 -19.25 -5.24 -6.49
C PRO A 293 -17.93 -4.80 -7.08
N HIS A 294 -17.49 -3.59 -6.73
CA HIS A 294 -16.19 -3.03 -7.06
C HIS A 294 -15.36 -2.81 -5.82
N CYS A 295 -14.04 -2.90 -5.94
CA CYS A 295 -13.10 -2.51 -4.89
C CYS A 295 -12.35 -1.23 -5.24
N LEU A 296 -11.78 -0.61 -4.21
CA LEU A 296 -10.79 0.43 -4.40
C LEU A 296 -9.40 -0.21 -4.38
N ILE A 297 -8.64 -0.09 -5.48
CA ILE A 297 -7.24 -0.51 -5.49
C ILE A 297 -6.42 0.59 -4.81
N ALA A 298 -6.18 0.41 -3.52
CA ALA A 298 -5.51 1.38 -2.69
C ALA A 298 -4.47 0.69 -1.79
N PRO A 299 -3.17 0.74 -2.15
CA PRO A 299 -2.12 0.28 -1.27
C PRO A 299 -2.22 0.97 0.08
N SER A 300 -2.19 0.21 1.16
CA SER A 300 -2.17 0.76 2.52
C SER A 300 -0.94 0.31 3.28
N VAL A 301 -0.37 1.21 4.06
CA VAL A 301 0.66 0.86 5.04
C VAL A 301 -0.03 0.26 6.24
N ASN A 302 0.17 -1.03 6.46
CA ASN A 302 -0.49 -1.76 7.53
C ASN A 302 0.47 -2.09 8.67
N CYS A 303 -0.06 -2.12 9.87
CA CYS A 303 0.62 -2.58 11.09
C CYS A 303 0.05 -3.94 11.52
N VAL A 304 0.94 -4.92 11.69
CA VAL A 304 0.62 -6.25 12.25
C VAL A 304 1.30 -6.37 13.62
N LEU A 305 0.53 -6.68 14.66
CA LEU A 305 1.06 -6.99 15.98
C LEU A 305 1.36 -8.48 16.07
N ILE A 306 2.63 -8.83 16.32
CA ILE A 306 3.08 -10.23 16.34
C ILE A 306 3.09 -10.79 17.77
N SER A 307 3.32 -9.94 18.77
CA SER A 307 3.37 -10.36 20.17
C SER A 307 2.36 -9.58 21.01
N ASP A 308 1.89 -10.20 22.10
CA ASP A 308 1.02 -9.55 23.10
C ASP A 308 1.82 -8.57 23.97
N ASN A 309 2.50 -7.63 23.34
CA ASN A 309 3.26 -6.58 24.00
C ASN A 309 2.36 -5.35 24.23
N SER A 310 2.11 -5.00 25.48
CA SER A 310 1.25 -3.86 25.84
C SER A 310 1.78 -2.53 25.32
N ASN A 311 3.11 -2.39 25.15
CA ASN A 311 3.73 -1.18 24.61
C ASN A 311 3.53 -1.08 23.10
N SER A 312 3.55 -2.21 22.37
CA SER A 312 3.18 -2.23 20.94
C SER A 312 1.75 -1.74 20.73
N LYS A 313 0.81 -2.17 21.58
CA LYS A 313 -0.58 -1.70 21.53
C LYS A 313 -0.70 -0.20 21.83
N LYS A 314 0.13 0.35 22.74
CA LYS A 314 0.18 1.80 23.01
C LYS A 314 0.71 2.59 21.81
N ILE A 315 1.77 2.10 21.15
CA ILE A 315 2.33 2.71 19.95
C ILE A 315 1.27 2.73 18.86
N LEU A 316 0.65 1.57 18.54
CA LEU A 316 -0.40 1.49 17.54
C LEU A 316 -1.56 2.42 17.85
N LYS A 317 -2.03 2.46 19.09
CA LYS A 317 -3.10 3.38 19.51
C LYS A 317 -2.72 4.84 19.28
N LYS A 318 -1.49 5.23 19.55
CA LYS A 318 -0.98 6.59 19.31
C LYS A 318 -0.93 6.90 17.81
N LEU A 319 -0.43 5.98 16.98
CA LEU A 319 -0.38 6.15 15.52
C LEU A 319 -1.76 6.38 14.89
N LEU A 320 -2.82 5.89 15.53
CA LEU A 320 -4.20 6.07 15.06
C LEU A 320 -4.93 7.27 15.69
N THR A 321 -4.23 8.12 16.44
CA THR A 321 -4.82 9.38 16.93
C THR A 321 -4.89 10.40 15.79
N GLU A 322 -5.85 11.32 15.89
CA GLU A 322 -6.12 12.38 14.95
C GLU A 322 -4.84 13.20 14.62
N ASP A 323 -4.20 13.74 15.66
CA ASP A 323 -2.99 14.57 15.50
C ASP A 323 -1.83 13.85 14.82
N VAL A 324 -1.62 12.55 15.13
CA VAL A 324 -0.53 11.78 14.54
C VAL A 324 -0.86 11.43 13.09
N GLN A 325 -2.09 11.07 12.80
CA GLN A 325 -2.54 10.78 11.45
C GLN A 325 -2.44 12.00 10.52
N THR A 326 -2.81 13.18 11.01
CA THR A 326 -2.63 14.47 10.30
C THR A 326 -1.15 14.71 9.98
N ARG A 327 -0.26 14.60 10.99
CA ARG A 327 1.19 14.81 10.75
C ARG A 327 1.80 13.76 9.82
N LEU A 328 1.35 12.51 9.89
CA LEU A 328 1.82 11.46 8.98
C LEU A 328 1.35 11.73 7.54
N SER A 329 0.10 12.17 7.35
CA SER A 329 -0.41 12.58 6.04
C SER A 329 0.44 13.71 5.44
N ASP A 330 0.74 14.74 6.22
CA ASP A 330 1.57 15.88 5.81
C ASP A 330 3.00 15.46 5.39
N LYS A 331 3.61 14.55 6.16
CA LYS A 331 5.00 14.10 5.93
C LYS A 331 5.14 13.12 4.78
N THR A 332 4.13 12.31 4.51
CA THR A 332 4.21 11.19 3.58
C THR A 332 3.43 11.40 2.29
N MET A 333 2.59 12.44 2.25
CA MET A 333 1.64 12.70 1.15
C MET A 333 0.61 11.56 0.93
N LEU A 334 0.45 10.68 1.92
CA LEU A 334 -0.55 9.61 1.92
C LEU A 334 -1.83 10.04 2.64
N ALA A 335 -2.94 9.39 2.33
CA ALA A 335 -4.20 9.64 3.01
C ALA A 335 -4.21 9.04 4.42
N PRO A 336 -4.71 9.77 5.44
CA PRO A 336 -4.89 9.21 6.77
C PRO A 336 -6.07 8.24 6.79
N VAL A 337 -5.99 7.18 7.61
CA VAL A 337 -7.12 6.25 7.78
C VAL A 337 -8.13 6.72 8.83
N SER A 338 -7.72 7.56 9.78
CA SER A 338 -8.63 8.10 10.80
C SER A 338 -9.60 9.10 10.18
N TYR A 339 -10.91 8.88 10.36
CA TYR A 339 -11.94 9.77 9.84
C TYR A 339 -11.98 11.16 10.49
N ARG A 340 -11.26 11.38 11.60
CA ARG A 340 -11.13 12.66 12.28
C ARG A 340 -9.88 13.43 11.94
N ALA A 341 -8.88 12.77 11.35
CA ALA A 341 -7.63 13.42 10.98
C ALA A 341 -7.86 14.37 9.80
N GLU A 342 -7.12 15.46 9.76
CA GLU A 342 -7.04 16.31 8.57
C GLU A 342 -6.19 15.59 7.52
N ALA A 343 -6.68 15.53 6.30
CA ALA A 343 -5.92 15.05 5.16
C ALA A 343 -5.01 16.18 4.66
N TYR A 344 -3.89 15.81 4.00
CA TYR A 344 -2.94 16.77 3.44
C TYR A 344 -3.62 17.77 2.47
N ASP A 345 -4.55 17.26 1.65
CA ASP A 345 -5.35 18.03 0.71
C ASP A 345 -6.67 17.31 0.39
N SER A 346 -7.47 17.89 -0.50
CA SER A 346 -8.74 17.31 -0.92
C SER A 346 -8.60 15.94 -1.61
N LEU A 347 -7.51 15.71 -2.35
CA LEU A 347 -7.28 14.42 -3.02
C LEU A 347 -7.15 13.29 -1.99
N ALA A 348 -6.43 13.53 -0.89
CA ALA A 348 -6.31 12.55 0.19
C ALA A 348 -7.61 12.36 0.97
N ASP A 349 -8.40 13.41 1.11
CA ASP A 349 -9.70 13.32 1.74
C ASP A 349 -10.66 12.47 0.89
N ASP A 350 -10.64 12.66 -0.43
CA ASP A 350 -11.40 11.86 -1.39
C ASP A 350 -11.03 10.38 -1.31
N VAL A 351 -9.74 10.03 -1.24
CA VAL A 351 -9.28 8.63 -1.10
C VAL A 351 -9.86 7.99 0.16
N ARG A 352 -9.80 8.68 1.29
CA ARG A 352 -10.35 8.18 2.56
C ARG A 352 -11.85 7.94 2.45
N PHE A 353 -12.57 8.87 1.82
CA PHE A 353 -14.00 8.75 1.60
C PHE A 353 -14.33 7.57 0.68
N LEU A 354 -13.63 7.45 -0.45
CA LEU A 354 -13.78 6.32 -1.39
C LEU A 354 -13.50 4.98 -0.70
N ALA A 355 -12.41 4.89 0.05
CA ALA A 355 -12.05 3.68 0.79
C ALA A 355 -13.09 3.29 1.85
N ALA A 356 -13.73 4.29 2.47
CA ALA A 356 -14.76 4.04 3.48
C ALA A 356 -16.11 3.63 2.87
N SER A 357 -16.42 4.03 1.63
CA SER A 357 -17.72 3.85 0.98
C SER A 357 -17.74 2.77 -0.11
N CYS A 358 -16.59 2.25 -0.55
CA CYS A 358 -16.52 1.24 -1.60
C CYS A 358 -17.11 -0.09 -1.11
N GLU A 359 -18.10 -0.64 -1.82
CA GLU A 359 -18.81 -1.85 -1.42
C GLU A 359 -17.89 -3.08 -1.34
N GLY A 360 -16.98 -3.24 -2.29
CA GLY A 360 -15.98 -4.31 -2.31
C GLY A 360 -14.79 -4.09 -1.37
N GLY A 361 -14.77 -2.96 -0.64
CA GLY A 361 -13.67 -2.61 0.26
C GLY A 361 -12.41 -2.15 -0.46
N VAL A 362 -11.28 -2.28 0.21
CA VAL A 362 -9.95 -1.88 -0.28
C VAL A 362 -9.13 -3.12 -0.55
N GLU A 363 -8.60 -3.22 -1.77
CA GLU A 363 -7.70 -4.32 -2.18
C GLU A 363 -6.29 -3.78 -2.46
N PRO A 364 -5.24 -4.59 -2.24
CA PRO A 364 -3.89 -4.24 -2.65
C PRO A 364 -3.76 -4.23 -4.17
N ASP A 365 -2.81 -3.47 -4.69
CA ASP A 365 -2.42 -3.58 -6.10
C ASP A 365 -1.74 -4.93 -6.41
N LEU A 366 -1.63 -5.28 -7.70
CA LEU A 366 -1.08 -6.58 -8.13
C LEU A 366 0.34 -6.83 -7.62
N PHE A 367 1.19 -5.78 -7.54
CA PHE A 367 2.53 -5.95 -6.99
C PHE A 367 2.46 -6.43 -5.53
N ASN A 368 1.73 -5.70 -4.70
CA ASN A 368 1.62 -6.02 -3.28
C ASN A 368 0.85 -7.33 -3.04
N ALA A 369 -0.14 -7.65 -3.87
CA ALA A 369 -0.93 -8.88 -3.77
C ALA A 369 -0.15 -10.15 -4.11
N VAL A 370 0.82 -10.08 -5.04
CA VAL A 370 1.44 -11.26 -5.67
C VAL A 370 2.95 -11.27 -5.57
N PHE A 371 3.63 -10.12 -5.72
CA PHE A 371 5.06 -10.07 -6.02
C PHE A 371 5.93 -9.46 -4.91
N GLN A 372 5.38 -9.09 -3.76
CA GLN A 372 6.15 -8.47 -2.66
C GLN A 372 7.39 -9.30 -2.25
N ARG A 373 7.34 -10.61 -2.45
CA ARG A 373 8.41 -11.55 -2.07
C ARG A 373 9.17 -12.09 -3.27
N ASP A 374 8.74 -11.78 -4.49
CA ASP A 374 9.31 -12.33 -5.73
C ASP A 374 9.45 -11.25 -6.81
N ASN A 375 10.48 -10.43 -6.69
CA ASN A 375 10.78 -9.39 -7.68
C ASN A 375 11.21 -9.97 -9.04
N GLU A 376 11.76 -11.20 -9.09
CA GLU A 376 12.17 -11.82 -10.35
C GLU A 376 10.94 -12.19 -11.16
N LYS A 377 9.94 -12.80 -10.53
CA LYS A 377 8.66 -13.11 -11.16
C LYS A 377 7.92 -11.84 -11.61
N MET A 378 7.94 -10.78 -10.78
CA MET A 378 7.38 -9.48 -11.16
C MET A 378 7.99 -8.96 -12.47
N THR A 379 9.32 -8.90 -12.51
CA THR A 379 10.05 -8.41 -13.69
C THR A 379 9.77 -9.28 -14.92
N LEU A 380 9.70 -10.60 -14.75
CA LEU A 380 9.35 -11.52 -15.83
C LEU A 380 7.96 -11.22 -16.41
N ILE A 381 6.92 -11.19 -15.57
CA ILE A 381 5.53 -10.93 -15.99
C ILE A 381 5.41 -9.53 -16.61
N ALA A 382 5.98 -8.49 -16.00
CA ALA A 382 5.95 -7.14 -16.55
C ALA A 382 6.62 -7.05 -17.94
N ASN A 383 7.72 -7.76 -18.15
CA ASN A 383 8.38 -7.81 -19.47
C ASN A 383 7.55 -8.58 -20.51
N GLN A 384 6.87 -9.66 -20.11
CA GLN A 384 5.94 -10.37 -20.98
C GLN A 384 4.74 -9.50 -21.37
N ILE A 385 4.17 -8.74 -20.41
CA ILE A 385 3.11 -7.75 -20.69
C ILE A 385 3.61 -6.70 -21.68
N ARG A 386 4.79 -6.11 -21.47
CA ARG A 386 5.38 -5.13 -22.43
C ARG A 386 5.60 -5.77 -23.81
N GLY A 387 6.00 -7.04 -23.87
CA GLY A 387 6.15 -7.80 -25.11
C GLY A 387 4.82 -7.97 -25.84
N TYR A 388 3.76 -8.29 -25.12
CA TYR A 388 2.41 -8.44 -25.65
C TYR A 388 1.85 -7.14 -26.22
N LEU A 389 2.10 -6.01 -25.55
CA LEU A 389 1.60 -4.68 -25.89
C LEU A 389 2.30 -4.04 -27.12
N ARG A 390 3.43 -4.54 -27.53
CA ARG A 390 4.15 -4.12 -28.77
C ARG A 390 3.58 -4.81 -30.01
#